data_93faf1ac68c35aad54ddcf3ceb9a8a84
#
_entry.id   93faf1ac68c35aad54ddcf3ceb9a8a84
#
_cell.length_a   1.000
_cell.length_b   1.000
_cell.length_c   1.000
_cell.angle_alpha   90.00
_cell.angle_beta   90.00
_cell.angle_gamma   90.00
#
_symmetry.space_group_name_H-M   'P 1'
#
loop_
_entity.id
_entity.type
_entity.pdbx_description
1 polymer ?
#
loop_
_entity_poly.entity_id
_entity_poly.type
_entity_poly.pdbx_seq_one_letter_code
_entity_poly.pdbx_strand_id
1 'polypeptide(L)'
;MLELNQPNVEENHVKDVNEKTFMDDVIEASKTSPIVVDFWAPWCGPCKTLGPALEAEVKATNGKIKMVKIDIDQNQNLASQMRIQSIPAV
;
A
#
# COMPACT_ATOMS: atom_id res chain seq x y z
N MET A 1 26.52 11.55 -9.41
CA MET A 1 25.98 11.29 -9.07
C MET A 1 25.26 11.30 -8.77
N LEU A 2 25.28 11.28 -8.64
CA LEU A 2 24.60 11.15 -8.25
C LEU A 2 23.58 11.03 -8.26
N GLU A 3 23.13 11.20 -8.60
CA GLU A 3 22.15 11.02 -8.63
C GLU A 3 21.75 10.08 -8.74
N LEU A 4 22.14 9.60 -8.91
CA LEU A 4 21.93 8.58 -9.00
C LEU A 4 21.51 7.94 -8.11
N ASN A 5 21.80 8.21 -7.48
CA ASN A 5 21.43 7.68 -6.58
C ASN A 5 20.30 7.93 -6.08
N GLN A 6 19.79 8.37 -6.48
CA GLN A 6 18.79 8.57 -6.06
C GLN A 6 17.82 7.83 -6.11
N PRO A 7 17.66 7.39 -5.46
CA PRO A 7 16.88 6.44 -5.48
C PRO A 7 15.65 6.66 -5.93
N ASN A 8 15.34 6.52 -6.22
CA ASN A 8 14.28 6.25 -6.84
C ASN A 8 13.11 6.16 -6.01
N VAL A 9 13.03 7.02 -5.13
CA VAL A 9 11.89 7.09 -4.28
C VAL A 9 10.65 7.30 -5.09
N GLU A 10 10.76 8.14 -6.10
CA GLU A 10 9.62 8.43 -6.93
C GLU A 10 9.18 7.24 -7.75
N GLU A 11 10.05 6.25 -7.89
CA GLU A 11 9.67 5.04 -8.59
C GLU A 11 8.97 4.05 -7.69
N ASN A 12 9.06 4.29 -6.40
CA ASN A 12 8.47 3.36 -5.45
C ASN A 12 7.12 3.87 -5.04
N HIS A 13 6.14 3.57 -5.86
CA HIS A 13 4.77 4.01 -5.63
C HIS A 13 3.99 3.01 -4.77
N VAL A 14 4.69 2.06 -4.18
CA VAL A 14 4.13 1.05 -3.29
C VAL A 14 4.90 1.13 -1.98
N LYS A 15 4.22 1.27 -0.86
CA LYS A 15 4.89 1.28 0.43
C LYS A 15 4.06 0.64 1.52
N ASP A 16 4.73 0.18 2.56
CA ASP A 16 4.07 -0.33 3.74
C ASP A 16 3.63 0.83 4.61
N VAL A 17 2.42 0.72 5.14
CA VAL A 17 1.82 1.76 5.96
C VAL A 17 1.30 1.14 7.24
N ASN A 18 1.40 1.86 8.32
CA ASN A 18 0.90 1.42 9.63
C ASN A 18 -0.06 2.46 10.18
N GLU A 19 -0.56 2.19 11.40
CA GLU A 19 -1.55 3.06 12.03
C GLU A 19 -1.03 4.48 12.22
N LYS A 20 0.27 4.62 12.45
CA LYS A 20 0.86 5.94 12.72
C LYS A 20 0.98 6.78 11.46
N THR A 21 1.13 6.14 10.31
CA THR A 21 1.35 6.86 9.05
C THR A 21 0.12 6.88 8.16
N PHE A 22 -0.95 6.20 8.56
CA PHE A 22 -2.14 6.06 7.72
C PHE A 22 -2.75 7.41 7.32
N MET A 23 -2.86 8.34 8.26
CA MET A 23 -3.48 9.64 7.96
C MET A 23 -2.69 10.38 6.87
N ASP A 24 -1.37 10.38 6.98
CA ASP A 24 -0.55 11.08 6.00
C ASP A 24 -0.47 10.34 4.68
N ASP A 25 -0.23 9.02 4.75
CA ASP A 25 0.09 8.23 3.56
C ASP A 25 -1.15 7.79 2.78
N VAL A 26 -2.31 7.80 3.40
CA VAL A 26 -3.55 7.41 2.73
C VAL A 26 -4.52 8.57 2.65
N ILE A 27 -4.92 9.12 3.78
CA ILE A 27 -5.98 10.14 3.78
C ILE A 27 -5.51 11.42 3.11
N GLU A 28 -4.38 11.97 3.57
CA GLU A 28 -3.86 13.19 2.97
C GLU A 28 -3.39 12.96 1.53
N ALA A 29 -2.69 11.85 1.31
CA ALA A 29 -2.17 11.53 -0.01
C ALA A 29 -3.29 11.35 -1.04
N SER A 30 -4.44 10.81 -0.62
CA SER A 30 -5.56 10.57 -1.54
C SER A 30 -6.18 11.87 -2.05
N LYS A 31 -5.85 12.99 -1.44
CA LYS A 31 -6.35 14.28 -1.94
C LYS A 31 -5.68 14.69 -3.25
N THR A 32 -4.52 14.13 -3.53
CA THR A 32 -3.78 14.49 -4.73
C THR A 32 -3.61 13.32 -5.71
N SER A 33 -3.79 12.08 -5.27
CA SER A 33 -3.65 10.90 -6.13
C SER A 33 -4.54 9.78 -5.63
N PRO A 34 -5.05 8.94 -6.52
CA PRO A 34 -5.74 7.72 -6.06
C PRO A 34 -4.76 6.82 -5.32
N ILE A 35 -5.22 6.25 -4.22
CA ILE A 35 -4.40 5.35 -3.40
C ILE A 35 -5.12 4.01 -3.31
N VAL A 36 -4.45 2.96 -3.77
CA VAL A 36 -4.93 1.59 -3.62
C VAL A 36 -4.45 1.11 -2.26
N VAL A 37 -5.35 0.64 -1.42
CA VAL A 37 -5.00 0.15 -0.09
C VAL A 37 -5.18 -1.36 -0.09
N ASP A 38 -4.09 -2.10 0.16
CA ASP A 38 -4.06 -3.55 0.17
C ASP A 38 -3.93 -4.04 1.61
N PHE A 39 -5.01 -4.58 2.17
CA PHE A 39 -4.98 -5.20 3.49
C PHE A 39 -4.62 -6.68 3.32
N TRP A 40 -3.54 -7.08 3.98
CA TRP A 40 -2.97 -8.42 3.79
C TRP A 40 -2.42 -8.95 5.11
N ALA A 41 -1.96 -10.19 5.11
CA ALA A 41 -1.26 -10.79 6.25
C ALA A 41 -0.28 -11.82 5.73
N PRO A 42 0.80 -12.08 6.48
CA PRO A 42 1.81 -13.05 6.05
C PRO A 42 1.28 -14.46 5.82
N TRP A 43 0.22 -14.83 6.55
CA TRP A 43 -0.36 -16.18 6.44
C TRP A 43 -1.40 -16.30 5.32
N CYS A 44 -1.70 -15.22 4.65
CA CYS A 44 -2.75 -15.19 3.63
C CYS A 44 -2.17 -15.61 2.28
N GLY A 45 -2.47 -16.85 1.85
CA GLY A 45 -2.00 -17.36 0.57
C GLY A 45 -2.43 -16.51 -0.62
N PRO A 46 -3.73 -16.24 -0.79
CA PRO A 46 -4.19 -15.41 -1.93
C PRO A 46 -3.58 -14.02 -1.95
N CYS A 47 -3.26 -13.44 -0.78
CA CYS A 47 -2.63 -12.13 -0.72
C CYS A 47 -1.26 -12.14 -1.41
N LYS A 48 -0.55 -13.27 -1.32
CA LYS A 48 0.78 -13.39 -1.91
C LYS A 48 0.75 -13.44 -3.42
N THR A 49 -0.39 -13.75 -4.00
CA THR A 49 -0.59 -13.72 -5.44
C THR A 49 -1.13 -12.37 -5.88
N LEU A 50 -2.14 -11.87 -5.17
CA LEU A 50 -2.79 -10.62 -5.54
C LEU A 50 -1.86 -9.42 -5.35
N GLY A 51 -1.11 -9.39 -4.24
CA GLY A 51 -0.24 -8.25 -3.94
C GLY A 51 0.71 -7.91 -5.07
N PRO A 52 1.56 -8.86 -5.50
CA PRO A 52 2.47 -8.58 -6.60
C PRO A 52 1.78 -8.19 -7.90
N ALA A 53 0.61 -8.77 -8.19
CA ALA A 53 -0.15 -8.41 -9.39
C ALA A 53 -0.64 -6.97 -9.33
N LEU A 54 -1.15 -6.54 -8.17
CA LEU A 54 -1.57 -5.15 -7.99
C LEU A 54 -0.39 -4.20 -8.07
N GLU A 55 0.74 -4.58 -7.46
CA GLU A 55 1.93 -3.74 -7.50
C GLU A 55 2.40 -3.50 -8.93
N ALA A 56 2.36 -4.53 -9.76
CA ALA A 56 2.75 -4.39 -11.15
C ALA A 56 1.84 -3.41 -11.89
N GLU A 57 0.54 -3.50 -11.65
CA GLU A 57 -0.42 -2.60 -12.30
C GLU A 57 -0.24 -1.16 -11.83
N VAL A 58 -0.01 -0.97 -10.54
CA VAL A 58 0.22 0.36 -9.98
C VAL A 58 1.49 0.98 -10.58
N LYS A 59 2.55 0.19 -10.66
CA LYS A 59 3.82 0.68 -11.22
C LYS A 59 3.67 1.06 -12.69
N ALA A 60 2.80 0.37 -13.41
CA ALA A 60 2.57 0.66 -14.82
C ALA A 60 1.92 2.03 -15.03
N THR A 61 1.35 2.63 -13.99
CA THR A 61 0.73 3.95 -14.12
C THR A 61 1.74 5.09 -14.04
N ASN A 62 3.01 4.79 -13.75
CA ASN A 62 4.07 5.80 -13.69
C ASN A 62 3.76 6.91 -12.69
N GLY A 63 3.24 6.53 -11.52
CA GLY A 63 3.00 7.47 -10.43
C GLY A 63 1.62 8.11 -10.42
N LYS A 64 0.77 7.79 -11.39
CA LYS A 64 -0.59 8.32 -11.37
C LYS A 64 -1.44 7.70 -10.27
N ILE A 65 -1.15 6.45 -9.93
CA ILE A 65 -1.82 5.73 -8.86
C ILE A 65 -0.74 5.20 -7.93
N LYS A 66 -0.98 5.31 -6.64
CA LYS A 66 -0.06 4.81 -5.62
C LYS A 66 -0.73 3.71 -4.84
N MET A 67 0.07 2.89 -4.18
CA MET A 67 -0.43 1.75 -3.41
C MET A 67 0.21 1.72 -2.05
N VAL A 68 -0.58 1.40 -1.04
CA VAL A 68 -0.06 1.14 0.30
C VAL A 68 -0.48 -0.26 0.71
N LYS A 69 0.37 -0.90 1.50
CA LYS A 69 0.12 -2.25 2.00
C LYS A 69 0.02 -2.16 3.52
N ILE A 70 -1.02 -2.76 4.06
CA ILE A 70 -1.27 -2.72 5.50
C ILE A 70 -1.41 -4.14 6.01
N ASP A 71 -0.45 -4.57 6.83
CA ASP A 71 -0.46 -5.88 7.46
C ASP A 71 -1.46 -5.85 8.61
N ILE A 72 -2.54 -6.63 8.53
CA ILE A 72 -3.60 -6.57 9.53
C ILE A 72 -3.17 -7.16 10.87
N ASP A 73 -2.17 -8.03 10.90
CA ASP A 73 -1.68 -8.56 12.16
C ASP A 73 -0.97 -7.48 12.97
N GLN A 74 -0.26 -6.58 12.26
CA GLN A 74 0.48 -5.50 12.89
C GLN A 74 -0.37 -4.25 13.10
N ASN A 75 -1.57 -4.20 12.54
CA ASN A 75 -2.40 -3.00 12.55
C ASN A 75 -3.86 -3.35 12.81
N GLN A 76 -4.08 -4.06 13.92
CA GLN A 76 -5.40 -4.62 14.23
C GLN A 76 -6.46 -3.56 14.47
N ASN A 77 -6.10 -2.46 15.11
CA ASN A 77 -7.06 -1.40 15.36
C ASN A 77 -7.53 -0.76 14.06
N LEU A 78 -6.60 -0.53 13.16
CA LEU A 78 -6.92 0.07 11.87
C LEU A 78 -7.81 -0.87 11.07
N ALA A 79 -7.45 -2.16 11.04
CA ALA A 79 -8.26 -3.15 10.32
C ALA A 79 -9.68 -3.19 10.88
N SER A 80 -9.82 -3.12 12.21
CA SER A 80 -11.12 -3.11 12.84
C SER A 80 -11.93 -1.87 12.47
N GLN A 81 -11.29 -0.70 12.50
CA GLN A 81 -11.97 0.55 12.15
C GLN A 81 -12.41 0.55 10.70
N MET A 82 -11.64 -0.06 9.83
CA MET A 82 -11.99 -0.16 8.41
C MET A 82 -12.93 -1.33 8.12
N ARG A 83 -13.31 -2.08 9.17
CA ARG A 83 -14.23 -3.21 9.07
C ARG A 83 -13.75 -4.28 8.12
N ILE A 84 -12.45 -4.56 8.19
CA ILE A 84 -11.86 -5.63 7.38
C ILE A 84 -12.18 -6.95 8.05
N GLN A 85 -13.00 -7.79 7.40
CA GLN A 85 -13.44 -9.07 7.97
C GLN A 85 -12.78 -10.26 7.30
N SER A 86 -12.28 -10.06 6.10
CA SER A 86 -11.58 -11.13 5.38
C SER A 86 -10.55 -10.50 4.47
N ILE A 87 -9.50 -11.25 4.16
CA ILE A 87 -8.45 -10.80 3.29
C ILE A 87 -8.22 -11.85 2.20
N PRO A 88 -7.75 -11.42 1.02
CA PRO A 88 -7.32 -10.07 0.70
C PRO A 88 -8.48 -9.08 0.61
N ALA A 89 -8.24 -7.85 1.03
CA ALA A 89 -9.23 -6.77 0.92
C ALA A 89 -8.53 -5.55 0.33
N VAL A 90 -9.10 -5.03 -0.71
CA VAL A 90 -8.48 -3.91 -1.44
C VAL A 90 -9.51 -2.80 -1.61
#